data_37fd06b1c53bca6feacad76ccdae0a4f
#
_entry.id   37fd06b1c53bca6feacad76ccdae0a4f
#
_cell.length_a   1.000
_cell.length_b   1.000
_cell.length_c   1.000
_cell.angle_alpha   90.00
_cell.angle_beta   90.00
_cell.angle_gamma   90.00
#
_symmetry.space_group_name_H-M   'P 1'
#
loop_
_entity.id
_entity.type
_entity.pdbx_description
1 polymer ?
#
loop_
_entity_poly.entity_id
_entity_poly.type
_entity_poly.pdbx_seq_one_letter_code
_entity_poly.pdbx_strand_id
1 'polypeptide(L)'
;KAAEHGISIILDGVFNHCGADSKYFNKFSNYSEPGAVQQVGSAYDKWFTFHEDGTYESWWGVDALPTIVSDNPDYQEFICGENGVIRTWLRRGARGWRLDVADEISDSFIQKIRAAALAERSDAVIIGEVWEDASNKRAYGKLRQYLEGSELDGPMNYTLRKSILSFLMNEAGAESTALALEELWENYPHEAFYSCLNVFGTHDKERLINVVAGAPTPDSLSAHEQVTYRLSADQ
;
A
#
# COMPACT_ATOMS: atom_id res chain seq x y z
N LYS A 1 -12.28 -1.28 21.70
CA LYS A 1 -13.27 -0.22 21.38
C LYS A 1 -13.92 -0.48 20.02
N ALA A 2 -13.19 -0.58 18.90
CA ALA A 2 -13.77 -0.88 17.56
C ALA A 2 -14.52 -2.22 17.56
N ALA A 3 -13.91 -3.28 18.11
CA ALA A 3 -14.52 -4.61 18.18
C ALA A 3 -15.83 -4.64 18.99
N GLU A 4 -15.99 -3.79 20.01
CA GLU A 4 -17.24 -3.63 20.79
C GLU A 4 -18.40 -3.12 19.93
N HIS A 5 -18.09 -2.55 18.78
CA HIS A 5 -19.05 -2.05 17.79
C HIS A 5 -19.11 -2.91 16.53
N GLY A 6 -18.53 -4.12 16.54
CA GLY A 6 -18.50 -5.01 15.37
C GLY A 6 -17.62 -4.51 14.22
N ILE A 7 -16.68 -3.59 14.49
CA ILE A 7 -15.80 -3.01 13.48
C ILE A 7 -14.43 -3.69 13.55
N SER A 8 -14.01 -4.28 12.43
CA SER A 8 -12.65 -4.80 12.24
C SER A 8 -11.71 -3.71 11.74
N ILE A 9 -10.46 -3.73 12.22
CA ILE A 9 -9.43 -2.78 11.81
C ILE A 9 -8.41 -3.50 10.95
N ILE A 10 -8.17 -3.01 9.74
CA ILE A 10 -7.04 -3.37 8.89
C ILE A 10 -6.05 -2.21 8.99
N LEU A 11 -4.79 -2.53 9.30
CA LEU A 11 -3.73 -1.53 9.45
C LEU A 11 -3.00 -1.34 8.14
N ASP A 12 -2.48 -0.13 7.95
CA ASP A 12 -1.61 0.18 6.81
C ASP A 12 -0.16 -0.28 7.11
N GLY A 13 0.36 -1.13 6.25
CA GLY A 13 1.70 -1.70 6.33
C GLY A 13 2.63 -1.04 5.32
N VAL A 14 3.21 0.09 5.70
CA VAL A 14 4.23 0.78 4.90
C VAL A 14 5.57 0.16 5.20
N PHE A 15 5.92 -0.91 4.45
CA PHE A 15 7.13 -1.71 4.71
C PHE A 15 8.24 -1.51 3.68
N ASN A 16 7.98 -0.75 2.62
CA ASN A 16 8.96 -0.41 1.61
C ASN A 16 9.88 0.76 1.99
N HIS A 17 9.36 1.71 2.76
CA HIS A 17 10.10 2.91 3.18
C HIS A 17 9.68 3.34 4.58
N CYS A 18 10.37 4.33 5.13
CA CYS A 18 9.94 4.97 6.37
C CYS A 18 10.16 6.48 6.30
N GLY A 19 9.65 7.22 7.27
CA GLY A 19 9.96 8.64 7.40
C GLY A 19 11.43 8.87 7.74
N ALA A 20 12.07 9.82 7.09
CA ALA A 20 13.46 10.21 7.41
C ALA A 20 13.63 10.72 8.85
N ASP A 21 12.52 11.14 9.48
CA ASP A 21 12.43 11.56 10.87
C ASP A 21 12.20 10.40 11.86
N SER A 22 11.96 9.17 11.36
CA SER A 22 11.76 7.99 12.20
C SER A 22 12.99 7.66 13.03
N LYS A 23 12.82 6.95 14.16
CA LYS A 23 13.94 6.47 14.97
C LYS A 23 14.88 5.52 14.21
N TYR A 24 14.39 4.84 13.19
CA TYR A 24 15.15 3.88 12.40
C TYR A 24 16.15 4.57 11.48
N PHE A 25 15.76 5.71 10.90
CA PHE A 25 16.64 6.49 10.03
C PHE A 25 17.30 7.66 10.76
N ASN A 26 16.54 8.43 11.56
CA ASN A 26 16.95 9.52 12.44
C ASN A 26 17.74 10.65 11.75
N LYS A 27 17.32 11.06 10.55
CA LYS A 27 18.01 12.09 9.76
C LYS A 27 18.19 13.41 10.51
N PHE A 28 17.22 13.76 11.35
CA PHE A 28 17.18 15.05 12.05
C PHE A 28 17.66 14.97 13.50
N SER A 29 18.25 13.84 13.92
CA SER A 29 18.73 13.62 15.29
C SER A 29 17.63 13.83 16.35
N ASN A 30 16.39 13.43 16.04
CA ASN A 30 15.26 13.53 16.95
C ASN A 30 15.33 12.52 18.11
N TYR A 31 16.16 11.48 17.96
CA TYR A 31 16.30 10.38 18.92
C TYR A 31 17.74 10.29 19.42
N SER A 32 17.94 9.93 20.69
CA SER A 32 19.25 9.78 21.32
C SER A 32 20.06 8.62 20.79
N GLU A 33 19.36 7.51 20.43
CA GLU A 33 19.99 6.34 19.84
C GLU A 33 20.30 6.61 18.36
N PRO A 34 21.46 6.12 17.87
CA PRO A 34 21.81 6.29 16.46
C PRO A 34 20.81 5.58 15.52
N GLY A 35 20.22 6.31 14.60
CA GLY A 35 19.51 5.74 13.46
C GLY A 35 20.46 5.40 12.30
N ALA A 36 19.92 4.90 11.20
CA ALA A 36 20.75 4.45 10.08
C ALA A 36 21.62 5.56 9.48
N VAL A 37 21.16 6.81 9.46
CA VAL A 37 21.94 7.93 8.89
C VAL A 37 23.24 8.21 9.65
N GLN A 38 23.28 7.90 10.94
CA GLN A 38 24.52 8.01 11.75
C GLN A 38 25.50 6.87 11.46
N GLN A 39 25.06 5.78 10.84
CA GLN A 39 25.80 4.58 10.45
C GLN A 39 26.54 3.92 11.63
N VAL A 40 27.57 4.57 12.16
CA VAL A 40 28.39 4.02 13.26
C VAL A 40 27.55 3.84 14.53
N GLY A 41 27.43 2.60 14.98
CA GLY A 41 26.68 2.22 16.18
C GLY A 41 25.18 2.08 15.99
N SER A 42 24.65 2.26 14.77
CA SER A 42 23.26 2.02 14.47
C SER A 42 22.96 0.52 14.37
N ALA A 43 21.85 0.09 14.95
CA ALA A 43 21.29 -1.26 14.74
C ALA A 43 20.55 -1.38 13.38
N TYR A 44 20.36 -0.27 12.68
CA TYR A 44 19.50 -0.15 11.50
C TYR A 44 20.27 0.20 10.22
N ASP A 45 21.60 0.32 10.28
CA ASP A 45 22.45 0.75 9.16
C ASP A 45 22.22 -0.12 7.90
N LYS A 46 22.09 -1.43 8.08
CA LYS A 46 21.89 -2.41 7.01
C LYS A 46 20.47 -2.46 6.46
N TRP A 47 19.54 -1.76 7.07
CA TRP A 47 18.17 -1.67 6.57
C TRP A 47 18.03 -0.72 5.39
N PHE A 48 19.07 0.10 5.15
CA PHE A 48 19.06 1.14 4.11
C PHE A 48 20.31 1.04 3.25
N THR A 49 20.22 1.55 2.02
CA THR A 49 21.34 1.61 1.10
C THR A 49 21.90 3.03 1.08
N PHE A 50 23.19 3.16 1.41
CA PHE A 50 23.93 4.40 1.35
C PHE A 50 24.95 4.34 0.21
N HIS A 51 25.16 5.47 -0.48
CA HIS A 51 26.16 5.64 -1.52
C HIS A 51 27.45 6.25 -0.97
N GLU A 52 28.53 6.15 -1.74
CA GLU A 52 29.85 6.68 -1.33
C GLU A 52 29.87 8.19 -1.09
N ASP A 53 28.99 8.94 -1.77
CA ASP A 53 28.81 10.37 -1.61
C ASP A 53 27.97 10.79 -0.39
N GLY A 54 27.52 9.81 0.40
CA GLY A 54 26.68 10.03 1.58
C GLY A 54 25.18 10.17 1.30
N THR A 55 24.77 10.07 0.04
CA THR A 55 23.35 9.98 -0.30
C THR A 55 22.80 8.59 0.00
N TYR A 56 21.50 8.40 -0.06
CA TYR A 56 20.83 7.12 0.21
C TYR A 56 19.67 6.89 -0.75
N GLU A 57 19.33 5.62 -0.93
CA GLU A 57 18.15 5.25 -1.70
C GLU A 57 16.87 5.76 -1.02
N SER A 58 16.00 6.38 -1.80
CA SER A 58 14.72 6.89 -1.34
C SER A 58 13.61 6.56 -2.33
N TRP A 59 12.39 6.38 -1.81
CA TRP A 59 11.24 6.01 -2.61
C TRP A 59 10.96 7.08 -3.65
N TRP A 60 11.14 6.71 -4.94
CA TRP A 60 11.00 7.60 -6.11
C TRP A 60 11.80 8.91 -6.01
N GLY A 61 12.93 8.89 -5.31
CA GLY A 61 13.77 10.08 -5.12
C GLY A 61 13.24 11.08 -4.09
N VAL A 62 12.23 10.71 -3.32
CA VAL A 62 11.69 11.55 -2.22
C VAL A 62 12.58 11.42 -1.00
N ASP A 63 13.43 12.40 -0.77
CA ASP A 63 14.45 12.42 0.30
C ASP A 63 13.89 12.24 1.73
N ALA A 64 12.62 12.57 1.94
CA ALA A 64 11.92 12.35 3.20
C ALA A 64 11.49 10.89 3.44
N LEU A 65 11.61 10.02 2.42
CA LEU A 65 11.14 8.64 2.44
C LEU A 65 12.27 7.66 2.07
N PRO A 66 13.28 7.46 2.95
CA PRO A 66 14.34 6.49 2.73
C PRO A 66 13.77 5.08 2.51
N THR A 67 14.22 4.43 1.44
CA THR A 67 13.80 3.08 1.04
C THR A 67 14.48 2.05 1.93
N ILE A 68 13.71 1.07 2.38
CA ILE A 68 14.20 -0.05 3.18
C ILE A 68 14.57 -1.22 2.27
N VAL A 69 15.68 -1.85 2.55
CA VAL A 69 16.09 -3.11 1.92
C VAL A 69 15.17 -4.22 2.45
N SER A 70 14.03 -4.42 1.79
CA SER A 70 12.95 -5.31 2.25
C SER A 70 13.40 -6.79 2.39
N ASP A 71 14.45 -7.20 1.68
CA ASP A 71 15.04 -8.54 1.79
C ASP A 71 16.09 -8.66 2.91
N ASN A 72 16.35 -7.59 3.69
CA ASN A 72 17.25 -7.66 4.84
C ASN A 72 16.67 -8.58 5.92
N PRO A 73 17.42 -9.61 6.38
CA PRO A 73 16.89 -10.59 7.35
C PRO A 73 16.49 -9.99 8.69
N ASP A 74 17.26 -9.01 9.19
CA ASP A 74 16.99 -8.37 10.50
C ASP A 74 15.71 -7.52 10.40
N TYR A 75 15.51 -6.84 9.26
CA TYR A 75 14.27 -6.11 9.02
C TYR A 75 13.07 -7.06 8.88
N GLN A 76 13.22 -8.16 8.15
CA GLN A 76 12.17 -9.16 8.03
C GLN A 76 11.82 -9.80 9.37
N GLU A 77 12.81 -10.07 10.24
CA GLU A 77 12.57 -10.54 11.60
C GLU A 77 11.84 -9.47 12.45
N PHE A 78 12.21 -8.20 12.31
CA PHE A 78 11.51 -7.09 12.97
C PHE A 78 10.05 -6.99 12.55
N ILE A 79 9.74 -7.23 11.29
CA ILE A 79 8.35 -7.17 10.77
C ILE A 79 7.59 -8.46 11.05
N CYS A 80 8.17 -9.63 10.75
CA CYS A 80 7.46 -10.91 10.69
C CYS A 80 7.76 -11.85 11.85
N GLY A 81 8.80 -11.59 12.64
CA GLY A 81 9.23 -12.45 13.75
C GLY A 81 8.16 -12.66 14.82
N GLU A 82 8.43 -13.51 15.80
CA GLU A 82 7.47 -13.88 16.84
C GLU A 82 6.93 -12.66 17.61
N ASN A 83 7.77 -11.68 17.89
CA ASN A 83 7.39 -10.41 18.50
C ASN A 83 7.41 -9.24 17.49
N GLY A 84 7.35 -9.57 16.21
CA GLY A 84 7.39 -8.61 15.12
C GLY A 84 6.12 -7.78 15.00
N VAL A 85 6.19 -6.79 14.13
CA VAL A 85 5.12 -5.81 13.91
C VAL A 85 3.80 -6.49 13.53
N ILE A 86 3.84 -7.42 12.56
CA ILE A 86 2.65 -8.11 12.04
C ILE A 86 1.89 -8.79 13.19
N ARG A 87 2.56 -9.68 13.93
CA ARG A 87 1.95 -10.48 15.00
C ARG A 87 1.50 -9.61 16.17
N THR A 88 2.33 -8.64 16.57
CA THR A 88 2.04 -7.74 17.69
C THR A 88 0.71 -7.01 17.51
N TRP A 89 0.43 -6.48 16.33
CA TRP A 89 -0.81 -5.75 16.10
C TRP A 89 -2.02 -6.66 15.90
N LEU A 90 -1.84 -7.86 15.34
CA LEU A 90 -2.91 -8.86 15.30
C LEU A 90 -3.31 -9.33 16.70
N ARG A 91 -2.34 -9.57 17.60
CA ARG A 91 -2.60 -9.85 19.03
C ARG A 91 -3.35 -8.72 19.73
N ARG A 92 -3.11 -7.48 19.32
CA ARG A 92 -3.82 -6.29 19.83
C ARG A 92 -5.20 -6.08 19.22
N GLY A 93 -5.64 -6.96 18.31
CA GLY A 93 -6.99 -6.98 17.76
C GLY A 93 -7.15 -6.41 16.36
N ALA A 94 -6.06 -6.15 15.64
CA ALA A 94 -6.14 -5.90 14.19
C ALA A 94 -6.68 -7.16 13.47
N ARG A 95 -7.39 -6.94 12.36
CA ARG A 95 -7.93 -8.02 11.53
C ARG A 95 -7.01 -8.39 10.39
N GLY A 96 -6.12 -7.51 10.00
CA GLY A 96 -5.25 -7.71 8.86
C GLY A 96 -4.43 -6.47 8.52
N TRP A 97 -3.84 -6.52 7.33
CA TRP A 97 -2.94 -5.50 6.82
C TRP A 97 -3.27 -5.12 5.39
N ARG A 98 -3.22 -3.85 5.08
CA ARG A 98 -3.11 -3.32 3.72
C ARG A 98 -1.63 -3.03 3.48
N LEU A 99 -1.05 -3.64 2.47
CA LEU A 99 0.36 -3.44 2.10
C LEU A 99 0.46 -2.26 1.14
N ASP A 100 1.10 -1.20 1.59
CA ASP A 100 1.42 -0.02 0.82
C ASP A 100 2.43 -0.37 -0.28
N VAL A 101 2.25 0.20 -1.47
CA VAL A 101 3.11 0.00 -2.65
C VAL A 101 3.58 -1.45 -2.81
N ALA A 102 2.63 -2.39 -2.88
CA ALA A 102 2.92 -3.82 -2.93
C ALA A 102 3.90 -4.21 -4.05
N ASP A 103 3.92 -3.46 -5.15
CA ASP A 103 4.85 -3.65 -6.27
C ASP A 103 6.33 -3.45 -5.89
N GLU A 104 6.60 -2.64 -4.87
CA GLU A 104 7.95 -2.34 -4.37
C GLU A 104 8.47 -3.37 -3.36
N ILE A 105 7.60 -4.26 -2.88
CA ILE A 105 7.94 -5.31 -1.91
C ILE A 105 8.20 -6.62 -2.65
N SER A 106 9.24 -7.36 -2.27
CA SER A 106 9.52 -8.66 -2.90
C SER A 106 8.43 -9.69 -2.60
N ASP A 107 8.18 -10.60 -3.56
CA ASP A 107 7.22 -11.69 -3.39
C ASP A 107 7.54 -12.51 -2.13
N SER A 108 8.82 -12.83 -1.91
CA SER A 108 9.28 -13.58 -0.74
C SER A 108 8.96 -12.89 0.59
N PHE A 109 9.00 -11.55 0.61
CA PHE A 109 8.66 -10.82 1.83
C PHE A 109 7.15 -10.73 2.04
N ILE A 110 6.36 -10.53 0.99
CA ILE A 110 4.89 -10.58 1.09
C ILE A 110 4.45 -11.96 1.61
N GLN A 111 5.05 -13.05 1.11
CA GLN A 111 4.78 -14.41 1.58
C GLN A 111 5.12 -14.58 3.07
N LYS A 112 6.23 -14.00 3.55
CA LYS A 112 6.57 -14.01 4.98
C LYS A 112 5.59 -13.21 5.82
N ILE A 113 5.14 -12.05 5.34
CA ILE A 113 4.11 -11.24 6.00
C ILE A 113 2.82 -12.05 6.14
N ARG A 114 2.37 -12.68 5.05
CA ARG A 114 1.18 -13.53 5.08
C ARG A 114 1.35 -14.70 6.05
N ALA A 115 2.46 -15.41 5.98
CA ALA A 115 2.73 -16.54 6.86
C ALA A 115 2.72 -16.12 8.34
N ALA A 116 3.36 -15.00 8.68
CA ALA A 116 3.35 -14.45 10.03
C ALA A 116 1.94 -14.06 10.49
N ALA A 117 1.15 -13.46 9.60
CA ALA A 117 -0.21 -13.06 9.91
C ALA A 117 -1.12 -14.27 10.17
N LEU A 118 -1.10 -15.27 9.28
CA LEU A 118 -1.92 -16.47 9.41
C LEU A 118 -1.52 -17.36 10.59
N ALA A 119 -0.23 -17.39 10.95
CA ALA A 119 0.23 -18.10 12.13
C ALA A 119 -0.29 -17.49 13.44
N GLU A 120 -0.52 -16.18 13.46
CA GLU A 120 -1.08 -15.47 14.61
C GLU A 120 -2.61 -15.52 14.61
N ARG A 121 -3.20 -15.38 13.42
CA ARG A 121 -4.64 -15.30 13.24
C ARG A 121 -5.05 -15.94 11.91
N SER A 122 -5.69 -17.11 11.95
CA SER A 122 -6.03 -17.90 10.76
C SER A 122 -6.99 -17.21 9.78
N ASP A 123 -7.71 -16.18 10.23
CA ASP A 123 -8.64 -15.37 9.46
C ASP A 123 -8.10 -13.93 9.22
N ALA A 124 -6.79 -13.73 9.33
CA ALA A 124 -6.15 -12.47 8.98
C ALA A 124 -6.30 -12.19 7.48
N VAL A 125 -6.50 -10.91 7.16
CA VAL A 125 -6.69 -10.43 5.78
C VAL A 125 -5.47 -9.64 5.35
N ILE A 126 -4.95 -9.93 4.15
CA ILE A 126 -3.84 -9.21 3.52
C ILE A 126 -4.30 -8.63 2.19
N ILE A 127 -4.44 -7.31 2.16
CA ILE A 127 -4.80 -6.54 0.96
C ILE A 127 -3.55 -5.86 0.42
N GLY A 128 -3.33 -5.89 -0.88
CA GLY A 128 -2.23 -5.15 -1.52
C GLY A 128 -2.70 -3.89 -2.22
N GLU A 129 -1.91 -2.84 -2.14
CA GLU A 129 -2.06 -1.73 -3.06
C GLU A 129 -1.43 -2.11 -4.40
N VAL A 130 -2.28 -2.45 -5.37
CA VAL A 130 -1.92 -2.76 -6.75
C VAL A 130 -2.84 -1.95 -7.65
N TRP A 131 -2.25 -1.12 -8.52
CA TRP A 131 -3.00 -0.12 -9.29
C TRP A 131 -3.64 -0.65 -10.57
N GLU A 132 -3.12 -1.76 -11.09
CA GLU A 132 -3.59 -2.40 -12.31
C GLU A 132 -4.18 -3.78 -11.99
N ASP A 133 -4.43 -4.57 -13.03
CA ASP A 133 -4.87 -5.95 -12.89
C ASP A 133 -3.80 -6.79 -12.16
N ALA A 134 -4.13 -7.23 -10.96
CA ALA A 134 -3.21 -7.97 -10.09
C ALA A 134 -2.95 -9.41 -10.56
N SER A 135 -3.77 -9.96 -11.46
CA SER A 135 -3.64 -11.33 -11.98
C SER A 135 -2.47 -11.47 -12.96
N ASN A 136 -2.13 -10.39 -13.64
CA ASN A 136 -1.09 -10.39 -14.67
C ASN A 136 -0.06 -9.27 -14.51
N LYS A 137 -0.02 -8.66 -13.32
CA LYS A 137 0.87 -7.55 -13.01
C LYS A 137 2.33 -7.91 -13.23
N ARG A 138 3.02 -7.04 -13.97
CA ARG A 138 4.47 -7.07 -14.08
C ARG A 138 5.06 -5.85 -13.39
N ALA A 139 5.94 -6.08 -12.43
CA ALA A 139 6.71 -5.04 -11.77
C ALA A 139 8.20 -5.42 -11.78
N TYR A 140 9.09 -4.49 -12.08
CA TYR A 140 10.53 -4.70 -12.13
C TYR A 140 10.98 -5.89 -12.99
N GLY A 141 10.26 -6.11 -14.12
CA GLY A 141 10.55 -7.19 -15.08
C GLY A 141 10.05 -8.58 -14.66
N LYS A 142 9.42 -8.72 -13.51
CA LYS A 142 8.86 -9.99 -13.00
C LYS A 142 7.34 -9.99 -13.09
N LEU A 143 6.76 -11.13 -13.45
CA LEU A 143 5.34 -11.39 -13.25
C LEU A 143 5.12 -11.62 -11.75
N ARG A 144 4.19 -10.86 -11.16
CA ARG A 144 3.86 -10.96 -9.74
C ARG A 144 2.86 -12.10 -9.49
N GLN A 145 2.96 -12.72 -8.33
CA GLN A 145 2.17 -13.89 -7.95
C GLN A 145 1.11 -13.57 -6.89
N TYR A 146 0.63 -12.35 -6.87
CA TYR A 146 -0.24 -11.80 -5.83
C TYR A 146 -1.44 -12.67 -5.46
N LEU A 147 -2.08 -13.29 -6.46
CA LEU A 147 -3.36 -13.99 -6.31
C LEU A 147 -3.22 -15.53 -6.34
N GLU A 148 -2.01 -16.07 -6.23
CA GLU A 148 -1.75 -17.51 -6.25
C GLU A 148 -1.93 -18.19 -4.88
N GLY A 149 -2.49 -17.47 -3.89
CA GLY A 149 -2.83 -18.00 -2.56
C GLY A 149 -1.75 -17.87 -1.49
N SER A 150 -0.52 -17.49 -1.85
CA SER A 150 0.60 -17.34 -0.92
C SER A 150 0.92 -15.91 -0.50
N GLU A 151 0.27 -14.91 -1.11
CA GLU A 151 0.58 -13.48 -0.92
C GLU A 151 -0.65 -12.71 -0.43
N LEU A 152 -1.46 -12.17 -1.35
CA LEU A 152 -2.61 -11.33 -1.03
C LEU A 152 -3.91 -12.14 -1.01
N ASP A 153 -4.87 -11.70 -0.23
CA ASP A 153 -6.27 -12.14 -0.37
C ASP A 153 -6.95 -11.42 -1.53
N GLY A 154 -6.58 -10.18 -1.77
CA GLY A 154 -7.04 -9.38 -2.90
C GLY A 154 -6.35 -8.02 -2.96
N PRO A 155 -6.43 -7.29 -4.08
CA PRO A 155 -5.91 -5.94 -4.20
C PRO A 155 -6.92 -4.87 -3.78
N MET A 156 -6.44 -3.64 -3.62
CA MET A 156 -7.26 -2.43 -3.76
C MET A 156 -7.69 -2.32 -5.22
N ASN A 157 -9.00 -2.42 -5.48
CA ASN A 157 -9.53 -2.60 -6.85
C ASN A 157 -9.65 -1.26 -7.60
N TYR A 158 -8.52 -0.69 -7.98
CA TYR A 158 -8.46 0.54 -8.77
C TYR A 158 -8.97 0.31 -10.22
N THR A 159 -8.85 -0.90 -10.74
CA THR A 159 -9.36 -1.26 -12.08
C THR A 159 -10.88 -1.17 -12.12
N LEU A 160 -11.58 -1.69 -11.10
CA LEU A 160 -13.02 -1.52 -10.95
C LEU A 160 -13.40 -0.03 -10.87
N ARG A 161 -12.69 0.73 -10.03
CA ARG A 161 -12.90 2.19 -9.90
C ARG A 161 -12.83 2.87 -11.25
N LYS A 162 -11.77 2.60 -12.02
CA LYS A 162 -11.55 3.19 -13.34
C LYS A 162 -12.72 2.88 -14.29
N SER A 163 -13.13 1.60 -14.39
CA SER A 163 -14.20 1.17 -15.29
C SER A 163 -15.53 1.84 -14.96
N ILE A 164 -15.89 1.93 -13.68
CA ILE A 164 -17.15 2.56 -13.26
C ILE A 164 -17.10 4.09 -13.46
N LEU A 165 -16.00 4.75 -13.14
CA LEU A 165 -15.88 6.20 -13.35
C LEU A 165 -15.93 6.55 -14.83
N SER A 166 -15.22 5.83 -15.70
CA SER A 166 -15.27 6.08 -17.14
C SER A 166 -16.68 5.92 -17.69
N PHE A 167 -17.48 4.98 -17.18
CA PHE A 167 -18.89 4.88 -17.53
C PHE A 167 -19.71 6.08 -17.05
N LEU A 168 -19.58 6.46 -15.79
CA LEU A 168 -20.34 7.58 -15.22
C LEU A 168 -20.00 8.92 -15.87
N MET A 169 -18.77 9.07 -16.34
CA MET A 169 -18.28 10.27 -17.02
C MET A 169 -18.56 10.25 -18.54
N ASN A 170 -19.26 9.24 -19.06
CA ASN A 170 -19.52 9.02 -20.50
C ASN A 170 -18.25 8.87 -21.35
N GLU A 171 -17.15 8.43 -20.74
CA GLU A 171 -15.89 8.10 -21.44
C GLU A 171 -15.89 6.67 -21.99
N ALA A 172 -16.71 5.80 -21.42
CA ALA A 172 -16.92 4.40 -21.84
C ALA A 172 -18.40 4.08 -21.96
N GLY A 173 -18.76 3.28 -22.96
CA GLY A 173 -20.13 2.77 -23.12
C GLY A 173 -20.44 1.60 -22.19
N ALA A 174 -21.72 1.25 -22.07
CA ALA A 174 -22.17 0.14 -21.21
C ALA A 174 -21.52 -1.20 -21.59
N GLU A 175 -21.40 -1.49 -22.89
CA GLU A 175 -20.80 -2.74 -23.38
C GLU A 175 -19.32 -2.85 -23.00
N SER A 176 -18.51 -1.80 -23.25
CA SER A 176 -17.08 -1.79 -22.89
C SER A 176 -16.87 -1.85 -21.39
N THR A 177 -17.76 -1.26 -20.60
CA THR A 177 -17.71 -1.34 -19.14
C THR A 177 -18.04 -2.75 -18.65
N ALA A 178 -19.08 -3.39 -19.22
CA ALA A 178 -19.43 -4.77 -18.88
C ALA A 178 -18.27 -5.72 -19.19
N LEU A 179 -17.66 -5.62 -20.38
CA LEU A 179 -16.50 -6.42 -20.76
C LEU A 179 -15.31 -6.24 -19.79
N ALA A 180 -15.03 -5.00 -19.39
CA ALA A 180 -13.94 -4.75 -18.43
C ALA A 180 -14.21 -5.37 -17.04
N LEU A 181 -15.46 -5.42 -16.61
CA LEU A 181 -15.86 -6.08 -15.36
C LEU A 181 -15.82 -7.61 -15.46
N GLU A 182 -16.27 -8.15 -16.62
CA GLU A 182 -16.18 -9.59 -16.92
C GLU A 182 -14.71 -10.03 -16.97
N GLU A 183 -13.82 -9.26 -17.62
CA GLU A 183 -12.39 -9.54 -17.67
C GLU A 183 -11.77 -9.67 -16.28
N LEU A 184 -12.09 -8.76 -15.36
CA LEU A 184 -11.64 -8.86 -13.97
C LEU A 184 -12.16 -10.14 -13.29
N TRP A 185 -13.42 -10.47 -13.52
CA TRP A 185 -14.04 -11.64 -12.92
C TRP A 185 -13.44 -12.96 -13.47
N GLU A 186 -13.10 -12.99 -14.76
CA GLU A 186 -12.49 -14.15 -15.41
C GLU A 186 -11.00 -14.31 -15.04
N ASN A 187 -10.28 -13.19 -14.88
CA ASN A 187 -8.84 -13.19 -14.60
C ASN A 187 -8.51 -13.52 -13.14
N TYR A 188 -9.40 -13.21 -12.20
CA TYR A 188 -9.13 -13.41 -10.79
C TYR A 188 -9.61 -14.76 -10.28
N PRO A 189 -8.80 -15.47 -9.44
CA PRO A 189 -9.35 -16.55 -8.65
C PRO A 189 -10.60 -16.09 -7.89
N HIS A 190 -11.62 -16.94 -7.81
CA HIS A 190 -12.91 -16.61 -7.22
C HIS A 190 -12.80 -15.98 -5.82
N GLU A 191 -11.98 -16.56 -4.96
CA GLU A 191 -11.75 -16.08 -3.60
C GLU A 191 -11.10 -14.69 -3.59
N ALA A 192 -10.14 -14.45 -4.47
CA ALA A 192 -9.47 -13.17 -4.59
C ALA A 192 -10.39 -12.07 -5.14
N PHE A 193 -11.23 -12.41 -6.13
CA PHE A 193 -12.20 -11.45 -6.68
C PHE A 193 -13.17 -10.93 -5.61
N TYR A 194 -13.69 -11.83 -4.76
CA TYR A 194 -14.60 -11.44 -3.68
C TYR A 194 -13.90 -10.85 -2.45
N SER A 195 -12.58 -10.94 -2.38
CA SER A 195 -11.77 -10.36 -1.31
C SER A 195 -11.19 -9.00 -1.69
N CYS A 196 -11.41 -8.50 -2.92
CA CYS A 196 -10.95 -7.19 -3.33
C CYS A 196 -11.50 -6.06 -2.47
N LEU A 197 -10.66 -5.11 -2.11
CA LEU A 197 -11.08 -3.85 -1.52
C LEU A 197 -11.57 -2.90 -2.63
N ASN A 198 -12.87 -2.89 -2.88
CA ASN A 198 -13.48 -2.04 -3.89
C ASN A 198 -13.53 -0.59 -3.41
N VAL A 199 -12.81 0.29 -4.09
CA VAL A 199 -12.64 1.70 -3.70
C VAL A 199 -13.18 2.64 -4.78
N PHE A 200 -13.87 3.71 -4.38
CA PHE A 200 -14.24 4.82 -5.24
C PHE A 200 -13.43 6.10 -4.97
N GLY A 201 -12.79 6.17 -3.82
CA GLY A 201 -11.88 7.23 -3.44
C GLY A 201 -10.97 6.75 -2.33
N THR A 202 -9.73 7.21 -2.35
CA THR A 202 -8.73 6.96 -1.32
C THR A 202 -8.02 8.26 -0.99
N HIS A 203 -7.01 8.22 -0.14
CA HIS A 203 -6.14 9.37 0.09
C HIS A 203 -5.25 9.69 -1.13
N ASP A 204 -5.07 8.73 -2.07
CA ASP A 204 -4.25 8.86 -3.28
C ASP A 204 -5.06 9.23 -4.53
N LYS A 205 -6.38 9.25 -4.43
CA LYS A 205 -7.28 9.55 -5.55
C LYS A 205 -8.35 10.54 -5.16
N GLU A 206 -8.77 11.31 -6.15
CA GLU A 206 -9.86 12.27 -6.01
C GLU A 206 -11.12 11.56 -5.47
N ARG A 207 -11.82 12.26 -4.61
CA ARG A 207 -13.11 11.78 -4.10
C ARG A 207 -14.11 11.63 -5.26
N LEU A 208 -14.89 10.57 -5.21
CA LEU A 208 -15.91 10.29 -6.22
C LEU A 208 -16.77 11.52 -6.56
N ILE A 209 -17.23 12.23 -5.53
CA ILE A 209 -18.09 13.42 -5.73
C ILE A 209 -17.36 14.51 -6.53
N ASN A 210 -16.06 14.71 -6.32
CA ASN A 210 -15.30 15.71 -7.06
C ASN A 210 -15.17 15.31 -8.54
N VAL A 211 -14.95 14.02 -8.82
CA VAL A 211 -14.83 13.51 -10.18
C VAL A 211 -16.14 13.68 -10.94
N VAL A 212 -17.26 13.19 -10.38
CA VAL A 212 -18.57 13.25 -11.07
C VAL A 212 -19.13 14.69 -11.15
N ALA A 213 -18.73 15.56 -10.26
CA ALA A 213 -19.07 16.98 -10.31
C ALA A 213 -18.18 17.78 -11.29
N GLY A 214 -17.21 17.13 -11.97
CA GLY A 214 -16.32 17.80 -12.90
C GLY A 214 -15.36 18.79 -12.24
N ALA A 215 -14.96 18.54 -10.98
CA ALA A 215 -13.95 19.35 -10.31
C ALA A 215 -12.61 19.28 -11.04
N PRO A 216 -11.81 20.37 -11.05
CA PRO A 216 -10.47 20.35 -11.63
C PRO A 216 -9.61 19.31 -10.91
N THR A 217 -8.70 18.68 -11.65
CA THR A 217 -7.73 17.74 -11.07
C THR A 217 -6.75 18.46 -10.16
N PRO A 218 -6.23 17.83 -9.09
CA PRO A 218 -5.26 18.47 -8.19
C PRO A 218 -4.07 19.06 -8.92
N ASP A 219 -3.55 18.38 -9.94
CA ASP A 219 -2.39 18.85 -10.73
C ASP A 219 -2.66 20.10 -11.56
N SER A 220 -3.93 20.43 -11.82
CA SER A 220 -4.33 21.64 -12.52
C SER A 220 -4.49 22.86 -11.60
N LEU A 221 -4.38 22.65 -10.29
CA LEU A 221 -4.57 23.67 -9.25
C LEU A 221 -3.25 24.02 -8.57
N SER A 222 -3.09 25.31 -8.20
CA SER A 222 -2.01 25.72 -7.30
C SER A 222 -2.18 25.08 -5.91
N ALA A 223 -1.11 25.01 -5.11
CA ALA A 223 -1.17 24.47 -3.75
C ALA A 223 -2.21 25.17 -2.87
N HIS A 224 -2.42 26.47 -3.05
CA HIS A 224 -3.46 27.22 -2.33
C HIS A 224 -4.86 26.79 -2.77
N GLU A 225 -5.09 26.68 -4.08
CA GLU A 225 -6.39 26.28 -4.63
C GLU A 225 -6.75 24.85 -4.25
N GLN A 226 -5.78 23.91 -4.20
CA GLN A 226 -6.02 22.53 -3.73
C GLN A 226 -6.61 22.49 -2.32
N VAL A 227 -6.18 23.38 -1.44
CA VAL A 227 -6.68 23.45 -0.06
C VAL A 227 -8.02 24.20 0.05
N THR A 228 -8.22 25.21 -0.79
CA THR A 228 -9.36 26.14 -0.69
C THR A 228 -10.52 25.82 -1.64
N TYR A 229 -10.27 24.98 -2.67
CA TYR A 229 -11.32 24.60 -3.63
C TYR A 229 -12.55 24.01 -2.93
N ARG A 230 -13.71 24.43 -3.36
CA ARG A 230 -15.00 23.90 -2.93
C ARG A 230 -15.90 23.72 -4.15
N LEU A 231 -16.65 22.65 -4.18
CA LEU A 231 -17.71 22.48 -5.18
C LEU A 231 -18.73 23.60 -5.04
N SER A 232 -19.21 24.12 -6.17
CA SER A 232 -20.35 25.05 -6.17
C SER A 232 -21.65 24.31 -5.89
N ALA A 233 -22.70 25.04 -5.57
CA ALA A 233 -24.02 24.44 -5.32
C ALA A 233 -24.61 23.77 -6.58
N ASP A 234 -24.14 24.17 -7.77
CA ASP A 234 -24.62 23.67 -9.07
C ASP A 234 -23.83 22.43 -9.56
N GLN A 235 -22.68 22.13 -8.95
CA GLN A 235 -21.89 20.94 -9.17
C GLN A 235 -22.34 19.79 -8.28
#